data_31da4f350b0591f54f1c0050718cca3c
#
_entry.id   31da4f350b0591f54f1c0050718cca3c
#
_cell.length_a   1.000
_cell.length_b   1.000
_cell.length_c   1.000
_cell.angle_alpha   90.00
_cell.angle_beta   90.00
_cell.angle_gamma   90.00
#
_symmetry.space_group_name_H-M   'P 1'
#
loop_
_entity.id
_entity.type
_entity.pdbx_description
1 polymer ?
#
loop_
_entity_poly.entity_id
_entity_poly.type
_entity_poly.pdbx_seq_one_letter_code
_entity_poly.pdbx_strand_id
1 'polypeptide(L)'
;RLLTFLIVPIVLFTLMVGVNQSREGSAGRVGGKVFIYYLASSAFAIVVGLTVATLFSPGSGMTLNDSASFSVPENPGVVDALLNIVPGNIVAAFAELNMLGIIFTALVFGIALLKMRQSEQQHALGEQLYQVIEGLNEVTLKVMSGVLHFVPIGVFAIVAETVSQQGMET
;
A
#
# COMPACT_ATOMS: atom_id res chain seq x y z
N ARG A 1 -4.80 -4.16 -13.60
CA ARG A 1 -6.11 -3.49 -13.37
C ARG A 1 -6.90 -4.14 -12.22
N LEU A 2 -7.06 -5.49 -12.18
CA LEU A 2 -7.80 -6.16 -11.10
C LEU A 2 -7.18 -5.95 -9.70
N LEU A 3 -5.85 -6.02 -9.59
CA LEU A 3 -5.16 -5.74 -8.34
C LEU A 3 -5.30 -4.27 -7.95
N THR A 4 -5.18 -3.36 -8.91
CA THR A 4 -5.32 -1.91 -8.67
C THR A 4 -6.70 -1.54 -8.13
N PHE A 5 -7.76 -2.20 -8.64
CA PHE A 5 -9.13 -2.01 -8.16
C PHE A 5 -9.30 -2.32 -6.67
N LEU A 6 -8.56 -3.31 -6.15
CA LEU A 6 -8.67 -3.76 -4.76
C LEU A 6 -7.81 -2.94 -3.77
N ILE A 7 -6.88 -2.13 -4.25
CA ILE A 7 -5.95 -1.40 -3.37
C ILE A 7 -6.69 -0.50 -2.39
N VAL A 8 -7.60 0.33 -2.90
CA VAL A 8 -8.34 1.29 -2.06
C VAL A 8 -9.15 0.61 -0.96
N PRO A 9 -10.06 -0.35 -1.27
CA PRO A 9 -10.86 -1.00 -0.23
C PRO A 9 -10.02 -1.82 0.75
N ILE A 10 -8.96 -2.50 0.29
CA ILE A 10 -8.07 -3.25 1.19
C ILE A 10 -7.42 -2.29 2.18
N VAL A 11 -6.74 -1.24 1.71
CA VAL A 11 -6.02 -0.31 2.59
C VAL A 11 -6.99 0.36 3.56
N LEU A 12 -8.15 0.82 3.07
CA LEU A 12 -9.14 1.50 3.88
C LEU A 12 -9.67 0.60 5.02
N PHE A 13 -10.23 -0.55 4.67
CA PHE A 13 -10.88 -1.42 5.66
C PHE A 13 -9.87 -2.10 6.58
N THR A 14 -8.72 -2.57 6.07
CA THR A 14 -7.70 -3.22 6.89
C THR A 14 -7.12 -2.26 7.93
N LEU A 15 -6.87 -0.99 7.56
CA LEU A 15 -6.38 0.00 8.52
C LEU A 15 -7.44 0.37 9.55
N MET A 16 -8.70 0.56 9.14
CA MET A 16 -9.78 0.84 10.09
C MET A 16 -9.97 -0.31 11.10
N VAL A 17 -9.96 -1.56 10.63
CA VAL A 17 -10.03 -2.74 11.51
C VAL A 17 -8.79 -2.83 12.40
N GLY A 18 -7.59 -2.63 11.84
CA GLY A 18 -6.33 -2.69 12.58
C GLY A 18 -6.25 -1.68 13.73
N VAL A 19 -6.70 -0.44 13.51
CA VAL A 19 -6.78 0.59 14.57
C VAL A 19 -7.74 0.14 15.68
N ASN A 20 -8.88 -0.46 15.32
CA ASN A 20 -9.91 -0.87 16.26
C ASN A 20 -9.57 -2.16 17.02
N GLN A 21 -8.70 -3.00 16.50
CA GLN A 21 -8.20 -4.20 17.19
C GLN A 21 -7.03 -3.88 18.15
N SER A 22 -6.43 -2.71 18.03
CA SER A 22 -5.34 -2.29 18.92
C SER A 22 -5.88 -2.05 20.34
N ARG A 23 -5.29 -2.76 21.33
CA ARG A 23 -5.61 -2.51 22.75
C ARG A 23 -5.25 -1.08 23.15
N GLU A 24 -6.07 -0.51 24.03
CA GLU A 24 -5.85 0.83 24.59
C GLU A 24 -4.41 1.02 25.07
N GLY A 25 -3.77 2.10 24.64
CA GLY A 25 -2.40 2.47 25.01
C GLY A 25 -1.27 1.69 24.32
N SER A 26 -1.57 0.63 23.57
CA SER A 26 -0.52 -0.13 22.86
C SER A 26 -0.26 0.34 21.44
N ALA A 27 -1.20 1.05 20.81
CA ALA A 27 -1.10 1.47 19.42
C ALA A 27 0.19 2.29 19.12
N GLY A 28 0.54 3.25 19.99
CA GLY A 28 1.76 4.03 19.83
C GLY A 28 3.04 3.20 20.01
N ARG A 29 3.05 2.27 20.97
CA ARG A 29 4.19 1.37 21.21
C ARG A 29 4.37 0.36 20.08
N VAL A 30 3.28 -0.21 19.58
CA VAL A 30 3.29 -1.13 18.44
C VAL A 30 3.69 -0.38 17.17
N GLY A 31 3.10 0.80 16.92
CA GLY A 31 3.46 1.65 15.79
C GLY A 31 4.94 2.04 15.76
N GLY A 32 5.51 2.42 16.92
CA GLY A 32 6.94 2.70 17.02
C GLY A 32 7.84 1.49 16.71
N LYS A 33 7.47 0.30 17.20
CA LYS A 33 8.21 -0.95 16.87
C LYS A 33 8.12 -1.28 15.38
N VAL A 34 6.93 -1.19 14.80
CA VAL A 34 6.72 -1.43 13.36
C VAL A 34 7.53 -0.45 12.51
N PHE A 35 7.56 0.82 12.90
CA PHE A 35 8.34 1.85 12.22
C PHE A 35 9.85 1.56 12.22
N ILE A 36 10.40 1.22 13.39
CA ILE A 36 11.81 0.86 13.53
C ILE A 36 12.13 -0.40 12.71
N TYR A 37 11.27 -1.42 12.78
CA TYR A 37 11.44 -2.65 12.01
C TYR A 37 11.40 -2.39 10.50
N TYR A 38 10.48 -1.53 10.05
CA TYR A 38 10.37 -1.13 8.65
C TYR A 38 11.64 -0.40 8.17
N LEU A 39 12.15 0.56 8.94
CA LEU A 39 13.38 1.26 8.60
C LEU A 39 14.57 0.29 8.53
N ALA A 40 14.73 -0.58 9.52
CA ALA A 40 15.81 -1.55 9.56
C ALA A 40 15.75 -2.53 8.38
N SER A 41 14.57 -3.08 8.07
CA SER A 41 14.40 -4.02 6.96
C SER A 41 14.61 -3.33 5.59
N SER A 42 14.16 -2.09 5.43
CA SER A 42 14.37 -1.31 4.21
C SER A 42 15.86 -0.99 4.01
N ALA A 43 16.55 -0.56 5.06
CA ALA A 43 17.99 -0.30 5.00
C ALA A 43 18.77 -1.58 4.61
N PHE A 44 18.42 -2.71 5.23
CA PHE A 44 19.02 -4.01 4.90
C PHE A 44 18.76 -4.42 3.45
N ALA A 45 17.53 -4.26 2.97
CA ALA A 45 17.16 -4.56 1.59
C ALA A 45 17.93 -3.71 0.57
N ILE A 46 18.12 -2.41 0.87
CA ILE A 46 18.92 -1.50 0.02
C ILE A 46 20.38 -1.96 -0.04
N VAL A 47 20.99 -2.29 1.10
CA VAL A 47 22.38 -2.76 1.16
C VAL A 47 22.54 -4.05 0.35
N VAL A 48 21.64 -5.01 0.52
CA VAL A 48 21.65 -6.27 -0.25
C VAL A 48 21.45 -5.99 -1.73
N GLY A 49 20.48 -5.18 -2.11
CA GLY A 49 20.21 -4.82 -3.51
C GLY A 49 21.39 -4.15 -4.19
N LEU A 50 22.03 -3.18 -3.53
CA LEU A 50 23.22 -2.51 -4.04
C LEU A 50 24.41 -3.47 -4.16
N THR A 51 24.61 -4.34 -3.16
CA THR A 51 25.69 -5.33 -3.19
C THR A 51 25.52 -6.28 -4.38
N VAL A 52 24.31 -6.81 -4.58
CA VAL A 52 24.00 -7.69 -5.72
C VAL A 52 24.16 -6.94 -7.05
N ALA A 53 23.66 -5.74 -7.15
CA ALA A 53 23.77 -4.93 -8.37
C ALA A 53 25.25 -4.60 -8.72
N THR A 54 26.09 -4.31 -7.73
CA THR A 54 27.51 -4.05 -7.95
C THR A 54 28.30 -5.31 -8.31
N LEU A 55 27.99 -6.45 -7.70
CA LEU A 55 28.66 -7.72 -7.98
C LEU A 55 28.34 -8.27 -9.37
N PHE A 56 27.07 -8.23 -9.74
CA PHE A 56 26.62 -8.80 -11.02
C PHE A 56 26.62 -7.82 -12.18
N SER A 57 26.72 -6.50 -11.92
CA SER A 57 26.69 -5.43 -12.93
C SER A 57 25.68 -5.71 -14.08
N PRO A 58 24.40 -5.94 -13.80
CA PRO A 58 23.43 -6.42 -14.78
C PRO A 58 23.22 -5.50 -16.00
N GLY A 59 23.76 -4.26 -15.96
CA GLY A 59 23.72 -3.28 -17.06
C GLY A 59 24.99 -3.22 -17.90
N SER A 60 26.00 -4.07 -17.66
CA SER A 60 27.24 -4.07 -18.42
C SER A 60 26.98 -4.62 -19.84
N GLY A 61 27.00 -3.73 -20.83
CA GLY A 61 26.73 -4.05 -22.22
C GLY A 61 25.45 -3.43 -22.80
N MET A 62 24.61 -2.81 -21.98
CA MET A 62 23.48 -2.02 -22.48
C MET A 62 23.97 -0.64 -22.95
N THR A 63 23.88 -0.39 -24.25
CA THR A 63 24.03 0.96 -24.79
C THR A 63 22.75 1.73 -24.55
N LEU A 64 22.79 2.70 -23.63
CA LEU A 64 21.71 3.66 -23.50
C LEU A 64 21.59 4.43 -24.82
N ASN A 65 20.46 4.29 -25.53
CA ASN A 65 20.14 5.21 -26.60
C ASN A 65 20.02 6.62 -26.01
N ASP A 66 20.81 7.56 -26.46
CA ASP A 66 20.84 8.97 -26.06
C ASP A 66 19.47 9.70 -26.21
N SER A 67 18.48 9.03 -26.80
CA SER A 67 17.13 9.56 -27.03
C SER A 67 16.16 9.33 -25.86
N ALA A 68 16.53 8.57 -24.84
CA ALA A 68 15.70 8.42 -23.64
C ALA A 68 15.96 9.61 -22.70
N SER A 69 15.25 10.71 -22.93
CA SER A 69 15.15 11.77 -21.93
C SER A 69 14.45 11.21 -20.70
N PHE A 70 15.23 10.73 -19.73
CA PHE A 70 14.72 10.43 -18.40
C PHE A 70 14.31 11.76 -17.76
N SER A 71 13.03 12.10 -17.81
CA SER A 71 12.50 13.08 -16.88
C SER A 71 12.58 12.45 -15.48
N VAL A 72 13.59 12.85 -14.71
CA VAL A 72 13.62 12.53 -13.28
C VAL A 72 12.35 13.12 -12.70
N PRO A 73 11.43 12.31 -12.12
CA PRO A 73 10.27 12.87 -11.45
C PRO A 73 10.77 13.87 -10.40
N GLU A 74 10.32 15.11 -10.47
CA GLU A 74 10.61 16.07 -9.41
C GLU A 74 10.14 15.43 -8.09
N ASN A 75 11.11 15.16 -7.21
CA ASN A 75 10.78 14.67 -5.88
C ASN A 75 9.98 15.78 -5.19
N PRO A 76 8.68 15.55 -4.89
CA PRO A 76 7.95 16.53 -4.09
C PRO A 76 8.75 16.73 -2.80
N GLY A 77 9.02 17.99 -2.46
CA GLY A 77 9.71 18.31 -1.23
C GLY A 77 9.02 17.65 -0.02
N VAL A 78 9.75 17.41 1.06
CA VAL A 78 9.18 16.81 2.28
C VAL A 78 7.93 17.60 2.75
N VAL A 79 7.92 18.91 2.55
CA VAL A 79 6.78 19.79 2.86
C VAL A 79 5.57 19.47 1.98
N ASP A 80 5.77 19.29 0.67
CA ASP A 80 4.69 18.95 -0.25
C ASP A 80 4.14 17.55 0.03
N ALA A 81 5.02 16.60 0.39
CA ALA A 81 4.60 15.27 0.82
C ALA A 81 3.74 15.33 2.09
N LEU A 82 4.11 16.16 3.07
CA LEU A 82 3.34 16.37 4.31
C LEU A 82 2.00 17.06 4.05
N LEU A 83 1.97 18.06 3.16
CA LEU A 83 0.72 18.74 2.78
C LEU A 83 -0.24 17.80 2.04
N ASN A 84 0.30 16.88 1.25
CA ASN A 84 -0.48 15.88 0.51
C ASN A 84 -1.01 14.72 1.38
N ILE A 85 -0.59 14.62 2.66
CA ILE A 85 -1.16 13.64 3.59
C ILE A 85 -2.65 13.90 3.82
N VAL A 86 -3.04 15.17 3.96
CA VAL A 86 -4.44 15.55 4.15
C VAL A 86 -5.06 15.82 2.79
N PRO A 87 -5.91 14.91 2.27
CA PRO A 87 -6.50 15.12 0.97
C PRO A 87 -7.50 16.26 1.01
N GLY A 88 -7.46 17.16 0.03
CA GLY A 88 -8.45 18.21 -0.12
C GLY A 88 -9.86 17.67 -0.45
N ASN A 89 -9.92 16.45 -0.99
CA ASN A 89 -11.17 15.75 -1.30
C ASN A 89 -10.94 14.23 -1.17
N ILE A 90 -11.72 13.58 -0.30
CA ILE A 90 -11.62 12.13 -0.04
C ILE A 90 -11.93 11.32 -1.31
N VAL A 91 -12.95 11.73 -2.07
CA VAL A 91 -13.36 10.99 -3.29
C VAL A 91 -12.28 11.10 -4.37
N ALA A 92 -11.67 12.27 -4.54
CA ALA A 92 -10.56 12.46 -5.46
C ALA A 92 -9.35 11.61 -5.04
N ALA A 93 -9.01 11.58 -3.74
CA ALA A 93 -7.92 10.75 -3.23
C ALA A 93 -8.12 9.26 -3.54
N PHE A 94 -9.36 8.76 -3.49
CA PHE A 94 -9.68 7.38 -3.84
C PHE A 94 -9.63 7.13 -5.35
N ALA A 95 -10.11 8.07 -6.16
CA ALA A 95 -10.10 7.95 -7.62
C ALA A 95 -8.69 8.03 -8.22
N GLU A 96 -7.84 8.89 -7.66
CA GLU A 96 -6.46 9.14 -8.10
C GLU A 96 -5.45 8.18 -7.44
N LEU A 97 -5.91 7.26 -6.58
CA LEU A 97 -5.05 6.34 -5.81
C LEU A 97 -3.99 7.06 -4.97
N ASN A 98 -4.34 8.24 -4.41
CA ASN A 98 -3.47 8.93 -3.46
C ASN A 98 -3.37 8.13 -2.16
N MET A 99 -2.32 7.27 -2.06
CA MET A 99 -2.14 6.35 -0.95
C MET A 99 -2.06 7.05 0.40
N LEU A 100 -1.36 8.20 0.48
CA LEU A 100 -1.24 8.96 1.73
C LEU A 100 -2.59 9.49 2.19
N GLY A 101 -3.40 10.03 1.26
CA GLY A 101 -4.74 10.48 1.55
C GLY A 101 -5.69 9.36 1.97
N ILE A 102 -5.56 8.15 1.36
CA ILE A 102 -6.35 6.98 1.72
C ILE A 102 -5.99 6.51 3.14
N ILE A 103 -4.69 6.40 3.45
CA ILE A 103 -4.19 6.03 4.79
C ILE A 103 -4.66 7.03 5.84
N PHE A 104 -4.53 8.33 5.58
CA PHE A 104 -4.99 9.38 6.47
C PHE A 104 -6.48 9.26 6.76
N THR A 105 -7.28 9.11 5.72
CA THR A 105 -8.74 8.91 5.85
C THR A 105 -9.06 7.68 6.68
N ALA A 106 -8.42 6.53 6.39
CA ALA A 106 -8.63 5.30 7.13
C ALA A 106 -8.28 5.44 8.62
N LEU A 107 -7.20 6.15 8.94
CA LEU A 107 -6.79 6.40 10.32
C LEU A 107 -7.77 7.31 11.05
N VAL A 108 -8.19 8.43 10.43
CA VAL A 108 -9.14 9.37 11.03
C VAL A 108 -10.47 8.68 11.33
N PHE A 109 -11.05 7.98 10.35
CA PHE A 109 -12.32 7.25 10.56
C PHE A 109 -12.13 6.05 11.51
N GLY A 110 -11.01 5.34 11.45
CA GLY A 110 -10.68 4.26 12.36
C GLY A 110 -10.60 4.72 13.81
N ILE A 111 -9.92 5.85 14.08
CA ILE A 111 -9.83 6.45 15.43
C ILE A 111 -11.19 6.96 15.91
N ALA A 112 -11.98 7.59 15.02
CA ALA A 112 -13.32 8.04 15.36
C ALA A 112 -14.22 6.86 15.77
N LEU A 113 -14.18 5.77 15.01
CA LEU A 113 -14.90 4.54 15.32
C LEU A 113 -14.45 3.91 16.65
N LEU A 114 -13.14 3.88 16.91
CA LEU A 114 -12.58 3.40 18.18
C LEU A 114 -13.13 4.21 19.36
N LYS A 115 -13.16 5.55 19.24
CA LYS A 115 -13.73 6.42 20.27
C LYS A 115 -15.23 6.18 20.50
N MET A 116 -16.00 5.93 19.43
CA MET A 116 -17.42 5.58 19.56
C MET A 116 -17.61 4.26 20.33
N ARG A 117 -16.78 3.26 20.07
CA ARG A 117 -16.81 1.96 20.77
C ARG A 117 -16.43 2.07 22.26
N GLN A 118 -15.61 3.06 22.60
CA GLN A 118 -15.20 3.33 23.99
C GLN A 118 -16.19 4.21 24.75
N SER A 119 -17.09 4.90 24.05
CA SER A 119 -18.10 5.79 24.67
C SER A 119 -19.28 4.98 25.19
N GLU A 120 -19.65 5.14 26.48
CA GLU A 120 -20.80 4.48 27.07
C GLU A 120 -22.12 4.76 26.31
N GLN A 121 -22.28 5.99 25.79
CA GLN A 121 -23.49 6.41 25.08
C GLN A 121 -23.56 5.86 23.65
N GLN A 122 -22.43 5.62 23.00
CA GLN A 122 -22.37 5.25 21.59
C GLN A 122 -21.80 3.84 21.37
N HIS A 123 -21.54 3.10 22.44
CA HIS A 123 -20.92 1.77 22.38
C HIS A 123 -21.66 0.81 21.44
N ALA A 124 -22.99 0.71 21.59
CA ALA A 124 -23.79 -0.19 20.78
C ALA A 124 -23.72 0.13 19.28
N LEU A 125 -23.81 1.42 18.94
CA LEU A 125 -23.69 1.87 17.54
C LEU A 125 -22.27 1.69 17.01
N GLY A 126 -21.27 2.01 17.82
CA GLY A 126 -19.87 1.83 17.47
C GLY A 126 -19.53 0.36 17.18
N GLU A 127 -20.05 -0.56 17.99
CA GLU A 127 -19.84 -2.00 17.79
C GLU A 127 -20.52 -2.52 16.52
N GLN A 128 -21.75 -2.08 16.25
CA GLN A 128 -22.45 -2.44 15.01
C GLN A 128 -21.70 -1.94 13.76
N LEU A 129 -21.23 -0.69 13.77
CA LEU A 129 -20.45 -0.14 12.67
C LEU A 129 -19.12 -0.89 12.50
N TYR A 130 -18.46 -1.25 13.58
CA TYR A 130 -17.23 -2.03 13.53
C TYR A 130 -17.47 -3.40 12.86
N GLN A 131 -18.51 -4.12 13.23
CA GLN A 131 -18.88 -5.42 12.64
C GLN A 131 -19.14 -5.31 11.14
N VAL A 132 -19.79 -4.23 10.69
CA VAL A 132 -20.00 -3.98 9.26
C VAL A 132 -18.68 -3.77 8.53
N ILE A 133 -17.78 -2.95 9.10
CA ILE A 133 -16.47 -2.66 8.49
C ILE A 133 -15.58 -3.91 8.49
N GLU A 134 -15.61 -4.70 9.55
CA GLU A 134 -14.92 -5.99 9.64
C GLU A 134 -15.43 -6.98 8.58
N GLY A 135 -16.76 -7.06 8.41
CA GLY A 135 -17.36 -7.86 7.35
C GLY A 135 -16.95 -7.40 5.93
N LEU A 136 -16.93 -6.08 5.69
CA LEU A 136 -16.44 -5.53 4.41
C LEU A 136 -14.96 -5.82 4.19
N ASN A 137 -14.14 -5.77 5.23
CA ASN A 137 -12.74 -6.17 5.17
C ASN A 137 -12.58 -7.64 4.78
N GLU A 138 -13.34 -8.54 5.42
CA GLU A 138 -13.32 -9.97 5.08
C GLU A 138 -13.75 -10.26 3.65
N VAL A 139 -14.82 -9.62 3.17
CA VAL A 139 -15.27 -9.72 1.78
C VAL A 139 -14.16 -9.27 0.83
N THR A 140 -13.53 -8.14 1.12
CA THR A 140 -12.44 -7.60 0.30
C THR A 140 -11.24 -8.56 0.26
N LEU A 141 -10.86 -9.15 1.38
CA LEU A 141 -9.79 -10.15 1.44
C LEU A 141 -10.13 -11.44 0.68
N LYS A 142 -11.39 -11.87 0.72
CA LYS A 142 -11.87 -13.01 -0.08
C LYS A 142 -11.79 -12.73 -1.58
N VAL A 143 -12.21 -11.54 -2.01
CA VAL A 143 -12.08 -11.11 -3.42
C VAL A 143 -10.60 -11.07 -3.82
N MET A 144 -9.73 -10.53 -2.96
CA MET A 144 -8.28 -10.52 -3.19
C MET A 144 -7.71 -11.93 -3.37
N SER A 145 -8.09 -12.86 -2.49
CA SER A 145 -7.69 -14.27 -2.59
C SER A 145 -8.15 -14.90 -3.91
N GLY A 146 -9.37 -14.60 -4.35
CA GLY A 146 -9.89 -15.02 -5.66
C GLY A 146 -9.06 -14.48 -6.82
N VAL A 147 -8.73 -13.19 -6.79
CA VAL A 147 -7.89 -12.55 -7.83
C VAL A 147 -6.49 -13.15 -7.85
N LEU A 148 -5.90 -13.43 -6.68
CA LEU A 148 -4.57 -14.03 -6.58
C LEU A 148 -4.49 -15.43 -7.22
N HIS A 149 -5.59 -16.18 -7.27
CA HIS A 149 -5.65 -17.46 -7.97
C HIS A 149 -5.42 -17.33 -9.50
N PHE A 150 -5.75 -16.16 -10.07
CA PHE A 150 -5.53 -15.89 -11.50
C PHE A 150 -4.15 -15.29 -11.80
N VAL A 151 -3.41 -14.86 -10.79
CA VAL A 151 -2.08 -14.23 -10.97
C VAL A 151 -1.10 -15.12 -11.73
N PRO A 152 -0.96 -16.44 -11.46
CA PRO A 152 -0.04 -17.29 -12.20
C PRO A 152 -0.32 -17.31 -13.70
N ILE A 153 -1.60 -17.33 -14.10
CA ILE A 153 -2.01 -17.30 -15.51
C ILE A 153 -1.64 -15.95 -16.14
N GLY A 154 -1.91 -14.85 -15.42
CA GLY A 154 -1.55 -13.51 -15.88
C GLY A 154 -0.06 -13.31 -16.06
N VAL A 155 0.74 -13.78 -15.10
CA VAL A 155 2.22 -13.72 -15.16
C VAL A 155 2.73 -14.55 -16.34
N PHE A 156 2.21 -15.76 -16.53
CA PHE A 156 2.57 -16.61 -17.68
C PHE A 156 2.30 -15.89 -19.00
N ALA A 157 1.13 -15.28 -19.16
CA ALA A 157 0.76 -14.54 -20.36
C ALA A 157 1.69 -13.35 -20.62
N ILE A 158 2.03 -12.57 -19.60
CA ILE A 158 2.95 -11.42 -19.72
C ILE A 158 4.36 -11.89 -20.10
N VAL A 159 4.87 -12.95 -19.47
CA VAL A 159 6.19 -13.49 -19.78
C VAL A 159 6.22 -14.04 -21.22
N ALA A 160 5.18 -14.77 -21.63
CA ALA A 160 5.09 -15.29 -23.00
C ALA A 160 5.06 -14.15 -24.03
N GLU A 161 4.32 -13.08 -23.76
CA GLU A 161 4.28 -11.89 -24.62
C GLU A 161 5.65 -11.21 -24.72
N THR A 162 6.33 -11.02 -23.58
CA THR A 162 7.66 -10.39 -23.51
C THR A 162 8.69 -11.21 -24.30
N VAL A 163 8.72 -12.52 -24.12
CA VAL A 163 9.63 -13.42 -24.86
C VAL A 163 9.31 -13.43 -26.36
N SER A 164 8.03 -13.38 -26.73
CA SER A 164 7.62 -13.32 -28.13
C SER A 164 8.03 -12.02 -28.83
N GLN A 165 8.03 -10.90 -28.10
CA GLN A 165 8.37 -9.58 -28.67
C GLN A 165 9.87 -9.30 -28.68
N GLN A 166 10.62 -9.78 -27.70
CA GLN A 166 12.06 -9.49 -27.54
C GLN A 166 12.97 -10.61 -28.03
N GLY A 167 12.43 -11.78 -28.41
CA GLY A 167 13.20 -12.95 -28.79
C GLY A 167 13.88 -13.64 -27.60
N MET A 168 14.36 -14.87 -27.80
CA MET A 168 15.09 -15.66 -26.77
C MET A 168 16.57 -15.29 -26.63
N GLU A 169 17.03 -14.20 -27.24
CA GLU A 169 18.46 -13.81 -27.29
C GLU A 169 18.81 -12.60 -26.41
N THR A 170 18.01 -12.27 -25.38
CA THR A 170 18.38 -11.28 -24.39
C THR A 170 18.61 -11.89 -23.02
#